data_d694020faefe610bb1d651df988572aa
#
_entry.id   d694020faefe610bb1d651df988572aa
#
_cell.length_a   1.000
_cell.length_b   1.000
_cell.length_c   1.000
_cell.angle_alpha   90.00
_cell.angle_beta   90.00
_cell.angle_gamma   90.00
#
_symmetry.space_group_name_H-M   'P 1'
#
loop_
_entity.id
_entity.type
_entity.pdbx_description
1 polymer ?
#
loop_
_entity_poly.entity_id
_entity_poly.type
_entity_poly.pdbx_seq_one_letter_code
_entity_poly.pdbx_strand_id
1 'polypeptide(L)'
;MTTAAAFDRGASRYDLLVGLNPGYHRELRVAAEALVDRVGHRPGLRLIDLACGTGASTRALQRAAPLGTEVLGLDASHGMLEQAGRASWPMTVRFCQAVAGELDVAALGPGSHHGIMTAYLYRNVPVQLRDKAVAEVYELLAPGGWLVVQEYSVAGDSRARVVWDAVARFIIIPLGVLLDGNHDLYHYLWQSVVEFDSVTRFADRLVAGGFEDVAHRTATGWQHGILHTFVARKPREKS
;
A
#
# COMPACT_ATOMS: atom_id res chain seq x y z
N MET A 1 9.22 -2.65 20.14
CA MET A 1 9.09 -1.36 19.43
C MET A 1 8.10 -1.57 18.32
N THR A 2 7.02 -0.77 18.21
CA THR A 2 6.01 -0.94 17.15
C THR A 2 6.57 -0.46 15.81
N THR A 3 6.11 -1.06 14.72
CA THR A 3 6.49 -0.70 13.33
C THR A 3 6.24 0.79 13.05
N ALA A 4 5.11 1.33 13.51
CA ALA A 4 4.77 2.75 13.39
C ALA A 4 5.83 3.66 14.04
N ALA A 5 6.30 3.35 15.25
CA ALA A 5 7.34 4.13 15.95
C ALA A 5 8.72 4.10 15.26
N ALA A 6 9.01 3.05 14.46
CA ALA A 6 10.22 3.00 13.64
C ALA A 6 10.11 3.94 12.43
N PHE A 7 8.93 3.98 11.80
CA PHE A 7 8.63 4.90 10.69
C PHE A 7 8.53 6.36 11.14
N ASP A 8 8.00 6.65 12.34
CA ASP A 8 7.95 8.01 12.89
C ASP A 8 9.33 8.67 12.94
N ARG A 9 10.36 7.92 13.38
CA ARG A 9 11.73 8.45 13.45
C ARG A 9 12.39 8.63 12.09
N GLY A 10 12.03 7.81 11.11
CA GLY A 10 12.59 7.83 9.76
C GLY A 10 11.84 8.70 8.77
N ALA A 11 10.68 9.27 9.12
CA ALA A 11 9.74 9.91 8.20
C ALA A 11 10.40 10.99 7.32
N SER A 12 11.25 11.84 7.89
CA SER A 12 11.90 12.94 7.14
C SER A 12 12.92 12.49 6.09
N ARG A 13 13.48 11.29 6.21
CA ARG A 13 14.49 10.72 5.30
C ARG A 13 13.95 9.59 4.43
N TYR A 14 12.77 9.09 4.78
CA TYR A 14 12.12 7.99 4.07
C TYR A 14 11.91 8.34 2.58
N ASP A 15 11.42 9.55 2.28
CA ASP A 15 11.19 10.01 0.90
C ASP A 15 12.49 10.07 0.07
N LEU A 16 13.60 10.43 0.70
CA LEU A 16 14.89 10.41 0.02
C LEU A 16 15.29 8.99 -0.38
N LEU A 17 15.13 8.04 0.52
CA LEU A 17 15.49 6.64 0.27
C LEU A 17 14.60 5.98 -0.78
N VAL A 18 13.29 6.15 -0.68
CA VAL A 18 12.37 5.58 -1.69
C VAL A 18 12.52 6.27 -3.03
N GLY A 19 12.89 7.56 -3.04
CA GLY A 19 13.20 8.32 -4.24
C GLY A 19 14.45 7.82 -4.99
N LEU A 20 15.39 7.17 -4.28
CA LEU A 20 16.55 6.51 -4.87
C LEU A 20 16.22 5.15 -5.50
N ASN A 21 15.03 4.57 -5.23
CA ASN A 21 14.60 3.33 -5.85
C ASN A 21 14.09 3.61 -7.28
N PRO A 22 14.82 3.17 -8.33
CA PRO A 22 14.38 3.37 -9.70
C PRO A 22 13.05 2.66 -9.94
N GLY A 23 12.02 3.41 -10.27
CA GLY A 23 10.70 2.87 -10.57
C GLY A 23 9.69 2.99 -9.43
N TYR A 24 10.06 3.36 -8.21
CA TYR A 24 9.12 3.49 -7.09
C TYR A 24 7.88 4.34 -7.45
N HIS A 25 8.09 5.58 -7.88
CA HIS A 25 6.99 6.47 -8.27
C HIS A 25 6.23 5.99 -9.52
N ARG A 26 6.92 5.29 -10.44
CA ARG A 26 6.28 4.70 -11.61
C ARG A 26 5.30 3.60 -11.18
N GLU A 27 5.72 2.70 -10.30
CA GLU A 27 4.87 1.60 -9.85
C GLU A 27 3.69 2.09 -8.99
N LEU A 28 3.88 3.11 -8.15
CA LEU A 28 2.76 3.77 -7.45
C LEU A 28 1.75 4.35 -8.44
N ARG A 29 2.21 5.02 -9.50
CA ARG A 29 1.33 5.54 -10.54
C ARG A 29 0.58 4.43 -11.26
N VAL A 30 1.26 3.35 -11.62
CA VAL A 30 0.63 2.19 -12.28
C VAL A 30 -0.42 1.53 -11.38
N ALA A 31 -0.20 1.46 -10.07
CA ALA A 31 -1.19 0.96 -9.12
C ALA A 31 -2.40 1.91 -9.02
N ALA A 32 -2.16 3.22 -8.97
CA ALA A 32 -3.21 4.24 -8.94
C ALA A 32 -4.06 4.23 -10.23
N GLU A 33 -3.43 4.17 -11.40
CA GLU A 33 -4.09 4.03 -12.70
C GLU A 33 -4.92 2.74 -12.75
N ALA A 34 -4.37 1.62 -12.27
CA ALA A 34 -5.07 0.35 -12.21
C ALA A 34 -6.33 0.40 -11.34
N LEU A 35 -6.35 1.20 -10.26
CA LEU A 35 -7.56 1.41 -9.47
C LEU A 35 -8.56 2.30 -10.20
N VAL A 36 -8.11 3.45 -10.70
CA VAL A 36 -9.00 4.44 -11.35
C VAL A 36 -9.68 3.86 -12.60
N ASP A 37 -8.96 3.11 -13.41
CA ASP A 37 -9.52 2.43 -14.59
C ASP A 37 -10.65 1.46 -14.22
N ARG A 38 -10.55 0.81 -13.05
CA ARG A 38 -11.55 -0.17 -12.58
C ARG A 38 -12.77 0.47 -11.96
N VAL A 39 -12.59 1.53 -11.18
CA VAL A 39 -13.72 2.26 -10.58
C VAL A 39 -14.42 3.17 -11.61
N GLY A 40 -13.75 3.44 -12.73
CA GLY A 40 -14.23 4.27 -13.84
C GLY A 40 -13.99 5.77 -13.63
N HIS A 41 -13.82 6.49 -14.74
CA HIS A 41 -13.60 7.93 -14.77
C HIS A 41 -14.92 8.70 -14.67
N ARG A 42 -15.50 8.77 -13.48
CA ARG A 42 -16.77 9.47 -13.22
C ARG A 42 -16.61 10.47 -12.07
N PRO A 43 -17.43 11.54 -12.03
CA PRO A 43 -17.40 12.48 -10.91
C PRO A 43 -17.90 11.83 -9.61
N GLY A 44 -17.51 12.41 -8.46
CA GLY A 44 -18.00 11.98 -7.16
C GLY A 44 -17.38 10.67 -6.64
N LEU A 45 -16.21 10.29 -7.15
CA LEU A 45 -15.48 9.14 -6.60
C LEU A 45 -15.00 9.46 -5.17
N ARG A 46 -15.07 8.45 -4.32
CA ARG A 46 -14.50 8.43 -2.96
C ARG A 46 -13.49 7.30 -2.88
N LEU A 47 -12.24 7.64 -2.68
CA LEU A 47 -11.12 6.70 -2.67
C LEU A 47 -10.39 6.77 -1.33
N ILE A 48 -9.84 5.65 -0.89
CA ILE A 48 -8.92 5.58 0.24
C ILE A 48 -7.53 5.21 -0.27
N ASP A 49 -6.52 5.87 0.28
CA ASP A 49 -5.11 5.46 0.23
C ASP A 49 -4.71 4.96 1.63
N LEU A 50 -4.73 3.66 1.84
CA LEU A 50 -4.44 3.03 3.12
C LEU A 50 -2.94 2.74 3.24
N ALA A 51 -2.31 3.22 4.31
CA ALA A 51 -0.88 3.34 4.51
C ALA A 51 -0.24 4.35 3.54
N CYS A 52 -0.79 5.57 3.54
CA CYS A 52 -0.42 6.63 2.61
C CYS A 52 1.00 7.20 2.87
N GLY A 53 1.59 6.96 4.02
CA GLY A 53 2.90 7.46 4.41
C GLY A 53 2.99 8.97 4.29
N THR A 54 4.02 9.46 3.63
CA THR A 54 4.25 10.90 3.34
C THR A 54 3.39 11.45 2.20
N GLY A 55 2.48 10.62 1.65
CA GLY A 55 1.52 11.02 0.61
C GLY A 55 1.97 10.74 -0.83
N ALA A 56 3.04 9.97 -1.05
CA ALA A 56 3.50 9.67 -2.41
C ALA A 56 2.45 8.87 -3.22
N SER A 57 1.86 7.85 -2.62
CA SER A 57 0.74 7.07 -3.18
C SER A 57 -0.52 7.91 -3.35
N THR A 58 -0.85 8.74 -2.35
CA THR A 58 -1.97 9.70 -2.41
C THR A 58 -1.81 10.65 -3.59
N ARG A 59 -0.59 11.14 -3.84
CA ARG A 59 -0.28 12.01 -4.99
C ARG A 59 -0.46 11.29 -6.32
N ALA A 60 -0.05 10.03 -6.40
CA ALA A 60 -0.26 9.21 -7.59
C ALA A 60 -1.76 9.00 -7.85
N LEU A 61 -2.53 8.67 -6.79
CA LEU A 61 -3.97 8.45 -6.86
C LEU A 61 -4.72 9.74 -7.24
N GLN A 62 -4.38 10.88 -6.63
CA GLN A 62 -4.98 12.18 -6.93
C GLN A 62 -4.73 12.63 -8.38
N ARG A 63 -3.56 12.28 -8.96
CA ARG A 63 -3.23 12.60 -10.35
C ARG A 63 -3.93 11.70 -11.36
N ALA A 64 -4.15 10.44 -11.02
CA ALA A 64 -4.85 9.48 -11.89
C ALA A 64 -6.36 9.70 -11.89
N ALA A 65 -6.92 10.12 -10.76
CA ALA A 65 -8.35 10.24 -10.56
C ALA A 65 -8.95 11.49 -11.24
N PRO A 66 -10.22 11.45 -11.66
CA PRO A 66 -10.94 12.61 -12.18
C PRO A 66 -10.97 13.77 -11.19
N LEU A 67 -11.06 15.01 -11.70
CA LEU A 67 -11.21 16.20 -10.87
C LEU A 67 -12.44 16.08 -9.94
N GLY A 68 -12.29 16.53 -8.70
CA GLY A 68 -13.36 16.45 -7.70
C GLY A 68 -13.45 15.10 -6.99
N THR A 69 -12.58 14.13 -7.28
CA THR A 69 -12.48 12.89 -6.51
C THR A 69 -12.03 13.18 -5.09
N GLU A 70 -12.75 12.66 -4.11
CA GLU A 70 -12.35 12.68 -2.70
C GLU A 70 -11.33 11.57 -2.45
N VAL A 71 -10.20 11.91 -1.85
CA VAL A 71 -9.15 10.95 -1.46
C VAL A 71 -8.89 11.10 0.03
N LEU A 72 -9.07 10.01 0.78
CA LEU A 72 -8.74 9.92 2.20
C LEU A 72 -7.45 9.11 2.37
N GLY A 73 -6.36 9.77 2.75
CA GLY A 73 -5.10 9.14 3.13
C GLY A 73 -5.15 8.69 4.59
N LEU A 74 -4.90 7.42 4.84
CA LEU A 74 -4.84 6.82 6.17
C LEU A 74 -3.44 6.26 6.42
N ASP A 75 -2.84 6.57 7.59
CA ASP A 75 -1.58 5.98 8.01
C ASP A 75 -1.52 5.82 9.52
N ALA A 76 -0.79 4.82 9.99
CA ALA A 76 -0.59 4.57 11.41
C ALA A 76 0.41 5.54 12.07
N SER A 77 1.35 6.08 11.28
CA SER A 77 2.43 6.95 11.73
C SER A 77 2.01 8.41 11.71
N HIS A 78 1.99 9.03 12.88
CA HIS A 78 1.74 10.47 13.02
C HIS A 78 2.81 11.30 12.29
N GLY A 79 4.09 10.91 12.41
CA GLY A 79 5.20 11.60 11.75
C GLY A 79 5.11 11.55 10.22
N MET A 80 4.63 10.44 9.64
CA MET A 80 4.37 10.35 8.20
C MET A 80 3.25 11.30 7.77
N LEU A 81 2.16 11.34 8.53
CA LEU A 81 1.02 12.24 8.24
C LEU A 81 1.39 13.72 8.39
N GLU A 82 2.25 14.07 9.35
CA GLU A 82 2.80 15.44 9.43
C GLU A 82 3.58 15.82 8.18
N GLN A 83 4.40 14.92 7.65
CA GLN A 83 5.12 15.16 6.38
C GLN A 83 4.13 15.28 5.21
N ALA A 84 3.14 14.39 5.11
CA ALA A 84 2.08 14.49 4.11
C ALA A 84 1.36 15.85 4.19
N GLY A 85 1.02 16.32 5.39
CA GLY A 85 0.33 17.59 5.63
C GLY A 85 1.14 18.84 5.26
N ARG A 86 2.45 18.75 5.12
CA ARG A 86 3.31 19.89 4.69
C ARG A 86 3.22 20.16 3.18
N ALA A 87 2.74 19.20 2.42
CA ALA A 87 2.57 19.37 0.98
C ALA A 87 1.24 20.09 0.66
N SER A 88 1.20 20.80 -0.47
CA SER A 88 -0.04 21.41 -0.96
C SER A 88 -0.95 20.34 -1.58
N TRP A 89 -2.20 20.29 -1.12
CA TRP A 89 -3.23 19.35 -1.57
C TRP A 89 -4.51 20.09 -1.99
N PRO A 90 -5.26 19.54 -2.96
CA PRO A 90 -6.63 20.00 -3.19
C PRO A 90 -7.51 19.79 -1.95
N MET A 91 -8.55 20.58 -1.79
CA MET A 91 -9.50 20.46 -0.66
C MET A 91 -10.22 19.12 -0.57
N THR A 92 -10.20 18.33 -1.65
CA THR A 92 -10.75 16.98 -1.74
C THR A 92 -9.83 15.90 -1.19
N VAL A 93 -8.59 16.23 -0.81
CA VAL A 93 -7.64 15.31 -0.17
C VAL A 93 -7.57 15.61 1.32
N ARG A 94 -7.74 14.57 2.12
CA ARG A 94 -7.66 14.64 3.59
C ARG A 94 -6.81 13.50 4.12
N PHE A 95 -6.25 13.68 5.32
CA PHE A 95 -5.45 12.69 6.01
C PHE A 95 -6.01 12.42 7.40
N CYS A 96 -5.95 11.16 7.84
CA CYS A 96 -6.38 10.73 9.17
C CYS A 96 -5.47 9.61 9.67
N GLN A 97 -5.20 9.59 10.97
CA GLN A 97 -4.45 8.50 11.58
C GLN A 97 -5.35 7.27 11.76
N ALA A 98 -4.90 6.12 11.24
CA ALA A 98 -5.61 4.86 11.37
C ALA A 98 -4.64 3.67 11.21
N VAL A 99 -4.90 2.59 11.92
CA VAL A 99 -4.07 1.37 11.92
C VAL A 99 -4.83 0.25 11.22
N ALA A 100 -4.27 -0.31 10.14
CA ALA A 100 -4.86 -1.46 9.45
C ALA A 100 -4.91 -2.69 10.38
N GLY A 101 -6.06 -3.34 10.44
CA GLY A 101 -6.38 -4.38 11.42
C GLY A 101 -7.05 -3.84 12.70
N GLU A 102 -7.18 -2.50 12.83
CA GLU A 102 -7.83 -1.80 13.95
C GLU A 102 -8.60 -0.56 13.47
N LEU A 103 -9.08 -0.58 12.20
CA LEU A 103 -9.81 0.54 11.62
C LEU A 103 -11.18 0.74 12.30
N ASP A 104 -11.53 1.99 12.60
CA ASP A 104 -12.90 2.35 12.93
C ASP A 104 -13.74 2.43 11.65
N VAL A 105 -14.17 1.27 11.16
CA VAL A 105 -14.94 1.14 9.92
C VAL A 105 -16.24 1.95 10.00
N ALA A 106 -16.87 2.03 11.18
CA ALA A 106 -18.11 2.78 11.38
C ALA A 106 -17.88 4.28 11.15
N ALA A 107 -16.80 4.85 11.68
CA ALA A 107 -16.46 6.25 11.49
C ALA A 107 -15.97 6.57 10.07
N LEU A 108 -15.30 5.60 9.41
CA LEU A 108 -14.78 5.76 8.04
C LEU A 108 -15.87 5.61 6.97
N GLY A 109 -17.04 5.12 7.29
CA GLY A 109 -18.19 4.99 6.38
C GLY A 109 -18.19 3.66 5.63
N PRO A 110 -18.76 2.60 6.23
CA PRO A 110 -18.86 1.29 5.60
C PRO A 110 -19.65 1.36 4.30
N GLY A 111 -19.22 0.59 3.30
CA GLY A 111 -19.90 0.49 2.01
C GLY A 111 -19.90 1.77 1.17
N SER A 112 -19.08 2.77 1.48
CA SER A 112 -19.18 4.08 0.87
C SER A 112 -18.02 4.45 -0.08
N HIS A 113 -16.97 3.65 -0.12
CA HIS A 113 -15.79 3.93 -0.94
C HIS A 113 -15.79 3.11 -2.23
N HIS A 114 -15.56 3.78 -3.35
CA HIS A 114 -15.55 3.16 -4.67
C HIS A 114 -14.25 2.39 -4.94
N GLY A 115 -13.16 2.80 -4.30
CA GLY A 115 -11.86 2.16 -4.44
C GLY A 115 -10.95 2.40 -3.25
N ILE A 116 -10.13 1.41 -2.96
CA ILE A 116 -9.08 1.47 -1.94
C ILE A 116 -7.77 1.05 -2.58
N MET A 117 -6.75 1.89 -2.44
CA MET A 117 -5.38 1.56 -2.79
C MET A 117 -4.56 1.39 -1.53
N THR A 118 -3.62 0.46 -1.53
CA THR A 118 -2.59 0.38 -0.51
C THR A 118 -1.26 -0.02 -1.14
N ALA A 119 -0.18 0.56 -0.66
CA ALA A 119 1.16 0.24 -1.11
C ALA A 119 2.06 -0.08 0.08
N TYR A 120 2.67 -1.26 0.04
CA TYR A 120 3.66 -1.71 1.02
C TYR A 120 3.12 -1.84 2.46
N LEU A 121 1.84 -2.18 2.62
CA LEU A 121 1.16 -2.26 3.91
C LEU A 121 1.22 -3.66 4.52
N TYR A 122 0.68 -4.67 3.80
CA TYR A 122 0.31 -5.95 4.40
C TYR A 122 1.48 -6.75 4.98
N ARG A 123 2.71 -6.57 4.47
CA ARG A 123 3.90 -7.18 5.06
C ARG A 123 4.23 -6.60 6.44
N ASN A 124 3.77 -5.37 6.72
CA ASN A 124 3.95 -4.68 7.99
C ASN A 124 2.81 -4.94 8.99
N VAL A 125 1.71 -5.54 8.53
CA VAL A 125 0.61 -5.98 9.39
C VAL A 125 0.97 -7.33 10.02
N PRO A 126 0.87 -7.47 11.37
CA PRO A 126 1.07 -8.75 12.04
C PRO A 126 0.22 -9.85 11.38
N VAL A 127 0.82 -11.05 11.22
CA VAL A 127 0.19 -12.14 10.46
C VAL A 127 -1.22 -12.49 10.96
N GLN A 128 -1.44 -12.42 12.27
CA GLN A 128 -2.73 -12.69 12.92
C GLN A 128 -3.79 -11.61 12.68
N LEU A 129 -3.39 -10.42 12.22
CA LEU A 129 -4.29 -9.29 11.93
C LEU A 129 -4.52 -9.09 10.42
N ARG A 130 -3.81 -9.81 9.55
CA ARG A 130 -3.92 -9.63 8.09
C ARG A 130 -5.31 -9.93 7.56
N ASP A 131 -5.95 -11.00 8.05
CA ASP A 131 -7.32 -11.34 7.64
C ASP A 131 -8.32 -10.29 8.10
N LYS A 132 -8.15 -9.77 9.32
CA LYS A 132 -8.96 -8.66 9.83
C LYS A 132 -8.77 -7.40 9.00
N ALA A 133 -7.53 -7.04 8.65
CA ALA A 133 -7.25 -5.88 7.80
C ALA A 133 -7.88 -6.02 6.38
N VAL A 134 -7.93 -7.25 5.84
CA VAL A 134 -8.64 -7.53 4.58
C VAL A 134 -10.15 -7.36 4.75
N ALA A 135 -10.73 -7.84 5.85
CA ALA A 135 -12.16 -7.71 6.15
C ALA A 135 -12.56 -6.22 6.33
N GLU A 136 -11.77 -5.43 7.05
CA GLU A 136 -12.00 -3.98 7.22
C GLU A 136 -12.05 -3.24 5.87
N VAL A 137 -11.10 -3.55 4.97
CA VAL A 137 -11.08 -2.99 3.61
C VAL A 137 -12.31 -3.42 2.81
N TYR A 138 -12.71 -4.70 2.94
CA TYR A 138 -13.92 -5.21 2.30
C TYR A 138 -15.17 -4.47 2.80
N GLU A 139 -15.30 -4.25 4.09
CA GLU A 139 -16.43 -3.53 4.68
C GLU A 139 -16.51 -2.07 4.21
N LEU A 140 -15.38 -1.36 4.09
CA LEU A 140 -15.33 0.02 3.63
C LEU A 140 -15.72 0.20 2.15
N LEU A 141 -15.49 -0.82 1.32
CA LEU A 141 -15.80 -0.76 -0.11
C LEU A 141 -17.30 -0.81 -0.36
N ALA A 142 -17.76 0.04 -1.26
CA ALA A 142 -19.10 -0.06 -1.85
C ALA A 142 -19.27 -1.37 -2.63
N PRO A 143 -20.50 -1.90 -2.79
CA PRO A 143 -20.75 -3.02 -3.69
C PRO A 143 -20.22 -2.73 -5.10
N GLY A 144 -19.42 -3.64 -5.66
CA GLY A 144 -18.73 -3.46 -6.93
C GLY A 144 -17.47 -2.60 -6.87
N GLY A 145 -17.08 -2.11 -5.68
CA GLY A 145 -15.84 -1.36 -5.45
C GLY A 145 -14.59 -2.21 -5.59
N TRP A 146 -13.44 -1.56 -5.79
CA TRP A 146 -12.18 -2.22 -6.11
C TRP A 146 -11.10 -1.95 -5.05
N LEU A 147 -10.34 -2.99 -4.76
CA LEU A 147 -9.09 -2.93 -3.99
C LEU A 147 -7.91 -3.09 -4.95
N VAL A 148 -6.89 -2.25 -4.79
CA VAL A 148 -5.57 -2.43 -5.42
C VAL A 148 -4.52 -2.46 -4.32
N VAL A 149 -3.74 -3.54 -4.28
CA VAL A 149 -2.64 -3.73 -3.33
C VAL A 149 -1.33 -3.81 -4.10
N GLN A 150 -0.39 -2.93 -3.81
CA GLN A 150 0.98 -3.04 -4.27
C GLN A 150 1.87 -3.53 -3.15
N GLU A 151 2.53 -4.69 -3.33
CA GLU A 151 3.29 -5.29 -2.24
C GLU A 151 4.50 -6.09 -2.74
N TYR A 152 5.56 -6.10 -1.94
CA TYR A 152 6.72 -6.96 -2.15
C TYR A 152 6.44 -8.36 -1.62
N SER A 153 6.75 -9.36 -2.43
CA SER A 153 6.72 -10.78 -2.03
C SER A 153 7.77 -11.57 -2.81
N VAL A 154 8.53 -12.40 -2.12
CA VAL A 154 9.52 -13.30 -2.73
C VAL A 154 9.30 -14.75 -2.29
N ALA A 155 8.28 -14.99 -1.48
CA ALA A 155 7.99 -16.33 -0.99
C ALA A 155 7.52 -17.23 -2.13
N GLY A 156 8.18 -18.38 -2.29
CA GLY A 156 7.88 -19.34 -3.36
C GLY A 156 8.62 -19.08 -4.68
N ASP A 157 9.37 -17.97 -4.81
CA ASP A 157 10.21 -17.66 -5.97
C ASP A 157 11.69 -17.55 -5.53
N SER A 158 12.48 -18.61 -5.80
CA SER A 158 13.90 -18.65 -5.42
C SER A 158 14.75 -17.62 -6.15
N ARG A 159 14.41 -17.27 -7.40
CA ARG A 159 15.14 -16.24 -8.17
C ARG A 159 14.86 -14.86 -7.61
N ALA A 160 13.59 -14.53 -7.40
CA ALA A 160 13.19 -13.27 -6.76
C ALA A 160 13.84 -13.13 -5.38
N ARG A 161 13.88 -14.22 -4.59
CA ARG A 161 14.55 -14.24 -3.28
C ARG A 161 16.03 -13.91 -3.38
N VAL A 162 16.78 -14.54 -4.29
CA VAL A 162 18.23 -14.27 -4.48
C VAL A 162 18.45 -12.80 -4.88
N VAL A 163 17.65 -12.29 -5.83
CA VAL A 163 17.77 -10.88 -6.25
C VAL A 163 17.45 -9.93 -5.09
N TRP A 164 16.38 -10.20 -4.33
CA TRP A 164 16.02 -9.40 -3.16
C TRP A 164 17.11 -9.40 -2.09
N ASP A 165 17.65 -10.57 -1.75
CA ASP A 165 18.75 -10.70 -0.77
C ASP A 165 20.00 -9.93 -1.23
N ALA A 166 20.34 -9.97 -2.52
CA ALA A 166 21.47 -9.22 -3.08
C ALA A 166 21.22 -7.71 -3.03
N VAL A 167 20.07 -7.25 -3.49
CA VAL A 167 19.70 -5.81 -3.47
C VAL A 167 19.64 -5.28 -2.03
N ALA A 168 19.05 -6.03 -1.11
CA ALA A 168 19.00 -5.63 0.29
C ALA A 168 20.38 -5.53 0.92
N ARG A 169 21.23 -6.56 0.71
CA ARG A 169 22.56 -6.66 1.34
C ARG A 169 23.57 -5.66 0.77
N PHE A 170 23.54 -5.43 -0.53
CA PHE A 170 24.57 -4.63 -1.21
C PHE A 170 24.13 -3.19 -1.51
N ILE A 171 22.83 -2.89 -1.46
CA ILE A 171 22.31 -1.57 -1.80
C ILE A 171 21.47 -0.98 -0.65
N ILE A 172 20.35 -1.63 -0.26
CA ILE A 172 19.39 -1.01 0.65
C ILE A 172 19.97 -0.79 2.04
N ILE A 173 20.53 -1.85 2.65
CA ILE A 173 21.06 -1.78 4.02
C ILE A 173 22.28 -0.85 4.10
N PRO A 174 23.33 -0.96 3.23
CA PRO A 174 24.46 -0.05 3.30
C PRO A 174 24.08 1.41 3.06
N LEU A 175 23.23 1.68 2.07
CA LEU A 175 22.80 3.04 1.76
C LEU A 175 21.94 3.61 2.88
N GLY A 176 21.04 2.83 3.45
CA GLY A 176 20.22 3.25 4.56
C GLY A 176 21.03 3.58 5.81
N VAL A 177 21.98 2.71 6.17
CA VAL A 177 22.88 2.95 7.31
C VAL A 177 23.74 4.22 7.06
N LEU A 178 24.19 4.45 5.83
CA LEU A 178 24.96 5.66 5.49
C LEU A 178 24.13 6.94 5.62
N LEU A 179 22.82 6.88 5.29
CA LEU A 179 21.94 8.06 5.26
C LEU A 179 21.35 8.42 6.62
N ASP A 180 20.97 7.44 7.45
CA ASP A 180 20.28 7.69 8.73
C ASP A 180 20.82 6.91 9.92
N GLY A 181 21.76 5.99 9.70
CA GLY A 181 22.35 5.18 10.76
C GLY A 181 21.44 4.08 11.35
N ASN A 182 20.25 3.88 10.80
CA ASN A 182 19.24 2.99 11.37
C ASN A 182 19.30 1.57 10.75
N HIS A 183 20.33 0.81 11.12
CA HIS A 183 20.51 -0.57 10.64
C HIS A 183 19.27 -1.45 10.89
N ASP A 184 18.62 -1.30 12.04
CA ASP A 184 17.49 -2.16 12.44
C ASP A 184 16.28 -1.97 11.54
N LEU A 185 16.00 -0.73 11.09
CA LEU A 185 14.92 -0.44 10.16
C LEU A 185 15.14 -1.14 8.82
N TYR A 186 16.35 -1.07 8.26
CA TYR A 186 16.63 -1.66 6.93
C TYR A 186 16.70 -3.18 6.98
N HIS A 187 17.17 -3.74 8.09
CA HIS A 187 17.08 -5.18 8.32
C HIS A 187 15.62 -5.63 8.43
N TYR A 188 14.79 -4.88 9.15
CA TYR A 188 13.35 -5.13 9.23
C TYR A 188 12.68 -5.04 7.85
N LEU A 189 12.99 -4.01 7.05
CA LEU A 189 12.44 -3.89 5.69
C LEU A 189 12.79 -5.09 4.80
N TRP A 190 14.03 -5.58 4.88
CA TRP A 190 14.43 -6.79 4.19
C TRP A 190 13.64 -8.02 4.69
N GLN A 191 13.59 -8.21 6.00
CA GLN A 191 12.97 -9.37 6.64
C GLN A 191 11.46 -9.42 6.37
N SER A 192 10.77 -8.27 6.45
CA SER A 192 9.32 -8.19 6.24
C SER A 192 8.88 -8.68 4.85
N VAL A 193 9.70 -8.47 3.82
CA VAL A 193 9.46 -8.99 2.46
C VAL A 193 9.65 -10.50 2.40
N VAL A 194 10.67 -10.99 3.08
CA VAL A 194 11.02 -12.42 3.14
C VAL A 194 9.96 -13.25 3.86
N GLU A 195 9.39 -12.69 4.93
CA GLU A 195 8.40 -13.35 5.78
C GLU A 195 6.95 -13.09 5.33
N PHE A 196 6.78 -12.26 4.32
CA PHE A 196 5.44 -11.99 3.80
C PHE A 196 4.87 -13.21 3.06
N ASP A 197 3.54 -13.24 2.96
CA ASP A 197 2.80 -14.26 2.21
C ASP A 197 3.32 -14.38 0.77
N SER A 198 3.33 -15.58 0.21
CA SER A 198 3.55 -15.75 -1.22
C SER A 198 2.41 -15.09 -2.01
N VAL A 199 2.67 -14.81 -3.28
CA VAL A 199 1.67 -14.23 -4.20
C VAL A 199 0.36 -15.03 -4.19
N THR A 200 0.45 -16.34 -4.28
CA THR A 200 -0.72 -17.23 -4.23
C THR A 200 -1.45 -17.14 -2.89
N ARG A 201 -0.69 -17.23 -1.77
CA ARG A 201 -1.29 -17.17 -0.42
C ARG A 201 -1.99 -15.84 -0.16
N PHE A 202 -1.41 -14.72 -0.62
CA PHE A 202 -2.06 -13.43 -0.47
C PHE A 202 -3.31 -13.29 -1.36
N ALA A 203 -3.27 -13.81 -2.60
CA ALA A 203 -4.45 -13.87 -3.46
C ALA A 203 -5.56 -14.73 -2.83
N ASP A 204 -5.22 -15.91 -2.27
CA ASP A 204 -6.17 -16.78 -1.57
C ASP A 204 -6.78 -16.08 -0.35
N ARG A 205 -5.99 -15.26 0.38
CA ARG A 205 -6.48 -14.44 1.50
C ARG A 205 -7.53 -13.43 1.04
N LEU A 206 -7.35 -12.79 -0.11
CA LEU A 206 -8.35 -11.87 -0.67
C LEU A 206 -9.62 -12.61 -1.07
N VAL A 207 -9.52 -13.78 -1.70
CA VAL A 207 -10.66 -14.63 -2.03
C VAL A 207 -11.40 -15.06 -0.76
N ALA A 208 -10.68 -15.52 0.26
CA ALA A 208 -11.25 -15.91 1.56
C ALA A 208 -11.93 -14.72 2.27
N GLY A 209 -11.44 -13.49 2.06
CA GLY A 209 -12.04 -12.24 2.53
C GLY A 209 -13.30 -11.81 1.77
N GLY A 210 -13.77 -12.60 0.79
CA GLY A 210 -15.01 -12.35 0.05
C GLY A 210 -14.84 -11.58 -1.26
N PHE A 211 -13.59 -11.29 -1.66
CA PHE A 211 -13.34 -10.61 -2.94
C PHE A 211 -13.48 -11.58 -4.12
N GLU A 212 -13.94 -11.05 -5.25
CA GLU A 212 -13.97 -11.70 -6.57
C GLU A 212 -13.03 -10.99 -7.55
N ASP A 213 -12.86 -11.55 -8.75
CA ASP A 213 -11.98 -11.00 -9.81
C ASP A 213 -10.55 -10.74 -9.30
N VAL A 214 -10.06 -11.59 -8.39
CA VAL A 214 -8.71 -11.46 -7.83
C VAL A 214 -7.70 -11.81 -8.91
N ALA A 215 -6.85 -10.85 -9.24
CA ALA A 215 -5.76 -11.02 -10.19
C ALA A 215 -4.51 -10.28 -9.70
N HIS A 216 -3.36 -10.64 -10.24
CA HIS A 216 -2.12 -9.93 -9.93
C HIS A 216 -1.25 -9.80 -11.18
N ARG A 217 -0.35 -8.84 -11.15
CA ARG A 217 0.76 -8.69 -12.08
C ARG A 217 2.04 -8.43 -11.32
N THR A 218 3.17 -8.82 -11.88
CA THR A 218 4.50 -8.46 -11.35
C THR A 218 5.05 -7.21 -12.06
N ALA A 219 5.85 -6.43 -11.37
CA ALA A 219 6.57 -5.31 -11.95
C ALA A 219 7.60 -5.77 -12.98
N THR A 220 8.15 -4.83 -13.74
CA THR A 220 9.19 -5.11 -14.74
C THR A 220 10.59 -4.75 -14.23
N GLY A 221 11.61 -5.14 -14.98
CA GLY A 221 13.01 -4.85 -14.65
C GLY A 221 13.50 -5.66 -13.44
N TRP A 222 14.30 -5.05 -12.57
CA TRP A 222 14.90 -5.75 -11.42
C TRP A 222 13.86 -6.18 -10.37
N GLN A 223 12.68 -5.55 -10.35
CA GLN A 223 11.58 -5.88 -9.44
C GLN A 223 10.67 -7.02 -9.96
N HIS A 224 10.99 -7.61 -11.12
CA HIS A 224 10.23 -8.74 -11.65
C HIS A 224 10.27 -9.92 -10.67
N GLY A 225 9.10 -10.47 -10.36
CA GLY A 225 8.94 -11.54 -9.35
C GLY A 225 9.04 -11.06 -7.89
N ILE A 226 9.34 -9.76 -7.64
CA ILE A 226 9.54 -9.20 -6.31
C ILE A 226 8.40 -8.25 -5.92
N LEU A 227 8.05 -7.32 -6.81
CA LEU A 227 6.96 -6.37 -6.61
C LEU A 227 5.73 -6.77 -7.40
N HIS A 228 4.60 -6.87 -6.73
CA HIS A 228 3.34 -7.31 -7.30
C HIS A 228 2.24 -6.28 -7.06
N THR A 229 1.35 -6.14 -8.04
CA THR A 229 0.12 -5.36 -7.90
C THR A 229 -1.05 -6.33 -8.00
N PHE A 230 -1.77 -6.49 -6.91
CA PHE A 230 -3.01 -7.27 -6.83
C PHE A 230 -4.20 -6.34 -7.07
N VAL A 231 -5.23 -6.88 -7.67
CA VAL A 231 -6.52 -6.24 -7.85
C VAL A 231 -7.60 -7.21 -7.40
N ALA A 232 -8.63 -6.69 -6.75
CA ALA A 232 -9.73 -7.51 -6.25
C ALA A 232 -11.01 -6.66 -6.21
N ARG A 233 -12.16 -7.26 -6.47
CA ARG A 233 -13.44 -6.56 -6.48
C ARG A 233 -14.35 -7.06 -5.36
N LYS A 234 -15.00 -6.14 -4.66
CA LYS A 234 -16.15 -6.49 -3.83
C LYS A 234 -17.32 -6.85 -4.72
N PRO A 235 -17.99 -7.99 -4.52
CA PRO A 235 -19.17 -8.36 -5.30
C PRO A 235 -20.21 -7.24 -5.36
N ARG A 236 -20.95 -7.16 -6.47
CA ARG A 236 -22.14 -6.32 -6.54
C ARG A 236 -23.26 -7.00 -5.74
N GLU A 237 -24.11 -6.23 -5.10
CA GLU A 237 -25.33 -6.78 -4.55
C GLU A 237 -26.13 -7.46 -5.67
N LYS A 238 -26.58 -8.68 -5.40
CA LYS A 238 -27.49 -9.35 -6.34
C LYS A 238 -28.80 -8.59 -6.34
N SER A 239 -29.15 -8.03 -7.50
CA SER A 239 -30.46 -7.40 -7.74
C SER A 239 -31.58 -8.40 -7.55
#